data_789be8140cbe12d485cd08ad29d244e9
#
_entry.id   789be8140cbe12d485cd08ad29d244e9
#
_cell.length_a   1.000
_cell.length_b   1.000
_cell.length_c   1.000
_cell.angle_alpha   90.00
_cell.angle_beta   90.00
_cell.angle_gamma   90.00
#
_symmetry.space_group_name_H-M   'P 1'
#
loop_
_entity.id
_entity.type
_entity.pdbx_description
1 polymer ?
#
loop_
_entity_poly.entity_id
_entity_poly.type
_entity_poly.pdbx_seq_one_letter_code
_entity_poly.pdbx_strand_id
1 'polypeptide(L)'
;MPDMFNGIGERFPQGGVFVLPIYWTPRSNRWHVAMGGSFVPYENQLTILTDKPNLPKSSVDAQAAVLSAGWAKPSSGQIMLEPFLALPEFFDEAVEHYGDREKAFTQIILDSRDEVQMYVQACAVINCQNVGRVEVPPSASLNKKRQASGKRPFFTYHVLQLNDRTSVHASSALGGVHSSPRMHLRRGHIRR
;
A
#
# COMPACT_ATOMS: atom_id res chain seq x y z
N MET A 1 -28.44 0.50 7.15
CA MET A 1 -27.00 0.76 7.26
C MET A 1 -26.52 1.21 5.90
N PRO A 2 -25.79 2.30 5.77
CA PRO A 2 -25.14 2.58 4.50
C PRO A 2 -24.17 1.44 4.24
N ASP A 3 -24.28 0.84 3.08
CA ASP A 3 -23.47 -0.28 2.66
C ASP A 3 -21.99 0.18 2.63
N MET A 4 -21.15 -0.41 3.46
CA MET A 4 -19.74 -0.04 3.65
C MET A 4 -18.92 0.02 2.36
N PHE A 5 -19.38 -0.68 1.34
CA PHE A 5 -18.71 -0.83 0.05
C PHE A 5 -19.53 -0.25 -1.10
N ASN A 6 -20.59 0.52 -0.80
CA ASN A 6 -21.52 1.05 -1.80
C ASN A 6 -20.78 1.83 -2.88
N GLY A 7 -20.86 1.30 -4.08
CA GLY A 7 -20.37 1.93 -5.29
C GLY A 7 -18.87 1.76 -5.57
N ILE A 8 -18.06 1.18 -4.66
CA ILE A 8 -16.63 0.93 -4.97
C ILE A 8 -16.53 -0.09 -6.12
N GLY A 9 -17.27 -1.19 -6.07
CA GLY A 9 -17.26 -2.21 -7.12
C GLY A 9 -17.80 -1.72 -8.47
N GLU A 10 -18.79 -0.83 -8.44
CA GLU A 10 -19.35 -0.22 -9.65
C GLU A 10 -18.39 0.82 -10.27
N ARG A 11 -17.75 1.63 -9.40
CA ARG A 11 -16.80 2.66 -9.83
C ARG A 11 -15.45 2.10 -10.27
N PHE A 12 -15.06 0.95 -9.72
CA PHE A 12 -13.77 0.31 -9.99
C PHE A 12 -13.95 -1.15 -10.38
N PRO A 13 -14.40 -1.43 -11.61
CA PRO A 13 -14.72 -2.79 -12.06
C PRO A 13 -13.51 -3.72 -12.12
N GLN A 14 -12.31 -3.19 -12.23
CA GLN A 14 -11.08 -3.99 -12.16
C GLN A 14 -10.65 -4.31 -10.72
N GLY A 15 -11.37 -3.76 -9.73
CA GLY A 15 -11.07 -3.96 -8.32
C GLY A 15 -9.92 -3.10 -7.79
N GLY A 16 -9.37 -3.51 -6.66
CA GLY A 16 -8.31 -2.78 -5.98
C GLY A 16 -7.93 -3.45 -4.67
N VAL A 17 -7.22 -2.73 -3.82
CA VAL A 17 -6.75 -3.20 -2.52
C VAL A 17 -7.34 -2.33 -1.41
N PHE A 18 -7.91 -2.98 -0.41
CA PHE A 18 -8.32 -2.35 0.84
C PHE A 18 -7.13 -2.33 1.80
N VAL A 19 -6.69 -1.14 2.19
CA VAL A 19 -5.60 -0.92 3.13
C VAL A 19 -6.21 -0.42 4.44
N LEU A 20 -6.10 -1.24 5.49
CA LEU A 20 -6.64 -0.96 6.82
C LEU A 20 -5.51 -0.92 7.84
N PRO A 21 -5.27 0.23 8.51
CA PRO A 21 -4.26 0.32 9.54
C PRO A 21 -4.60 -0.53 10.77
N ILE A 22 -3.60 -1.28 11.24
CA ILE A 22 -3.65 -1.99 12.52
C ILE A 22 -2.39 -1.58 13.28
N TYR A 23 -2.57 -0.98 14.44
CA TYR A 23 -1.48 -0.41 15.20
C TYR A 23 -1.49 -0.84 16.67
N TRP A 24 -0.30 -0.92 17.21
CA TRP A 24 -0.09 -1.19 18.62
C TRP A 24 -0.03 0.11 19.42
N THR A 25 -0.81 0.21 20.48
CA THR A 25 -0.77 1.37 21.38
C THR A 25 -0.09 1.00 22.69
N PRO A 26 1.11 1.51 22.99
CA PRO A 26 1.82 1.23 24.24
C PRO A 26 1.00 1.60 25.48
N ARG A 27 0.24 2.69 25.41
CA ARG A 27 -0.58 3.18 26.51
C ARG A 27 -1.66 2.17 26.95
N SER A 28 -2.32 1.50 26.02
CA SER A 28 -3.35 0.50 26.28
C SER A 28 -2.80 -0.94 26.33
N ASN A 29 -1.55 -1.13 25.89
CA ASN A 29 -0.92 -2.43 25.69
C ASN A 29 -1.77 -3.38 24.83
N ARG A 30 -2.36 -2.85 23.75
CA ARG A 30 -3.27 -3.58 22.86
C ARG A 30 -3.09 -3.19 21.40
N TRP A 31 -3.47 -4.12 20.52
CA TRP A 31 -3.68 -3.85 19.12
C TRP A 31 -5.02 -3.17 18.90
N HIS A 32 -5.02 -2.17 18.04
CA HIS A 32 -6.20 -1.45 17.60
C HIS A 32 -6.33 -1.56 16.10
N VAL A 33 -7.57 -1.68 15.64
CA VAL A 33 -7.92 -1.56 14.22
C VAL A 33 -8.42 -0.14 14.00
N ALA A 34 -7.97 0.52 12.96
CA ALA A 34 -8.49 1.83 12.60
C ALA A 34 -9.98 1.75 12.24
N MET A 35 -10.71 2.82 12.46
CA MET A 35 -12.13 2.92 12.14
C MET A 35 -12.41 2.68 10.64
N GLY A 36 -11.46 3.02 9.80
CA GLY A 36 -11.51 2.84 8.36
C GLY A 36 -10.12 2.86 7.75
N GLY A 37 -10.08 2.82 6.43
CA GLY A 37 -8.85 2.85 5.67
C GLY A 37 -9.05 3.37 4.26
N SER A 38 -8.09 3.14 3.40
CA SER A 38 -8.12 3.57 2.01
C SER A 38 -8.21 2.40 1.04
N PHE A 39 -9.13 2.50 0.09
CA PHE A 39 -9.16 1.63 -1.07
C PHE A 39 -8.28 2.22 -2.17
N VAL A 40 -7.40 1.40 -2.73
CA VAL A 40 -6.46 1.75 -3.82
C VAL A 40 -6.89 0.99 -5.07
N PRO A 41 -7.53 1.65 -6.06
CA PRO A 41 -7.94 0.98 -7.30
C PRO A 41 -6.76 0.45 -8.11
N TYR A 42 -6.95 -0.66 -8.81
CA TYR A 42 -5.93 -1.18 -9.74
C TYR A 42 -5.74 -0.28 -10.98
N GLU A 43 -6.78 0.43 -11.37
CA GLU A 43 -6.70 1.44 -12.46
C GLU A 43 -5.95 2.71 -12.04
N ASN A 44 -5.38 2.71 -10.85
CA ASN A 44 -4.73 3.88 -10.32
C ASN A 44 -3.50 4.27 -11.13
N GLN A 45 -3.54 5.47 -11.65
CA GLN A 45 -2.39 6.08 -12.33
C GLN A 45 -1.88 7.23 -11.49
N LEU A 46 -0.56 7.33 -11.38
CA LEU A 46 0.07 8.50 -10.77
C LEU A 46 -0.26 9.72 -11.62
N THR A 47 -1.10 10.59 -11.09
CA THR A 47 -1.49 11.83 -11.78
C THR A 47 -1.22 13.03 -10.89
N ILE A 48 -0.98 14.18 -11.54
CA ILE A 48 -0.95 15.46 -10.85
C ILE A 48 -2.40 15.84 -10.50
N LEU A 49 -2.60 16.34 -9.30
CA LEU A 49 -3.91 16.66 -8.70
C LEU A 49 -4.86 17.49 -9.60
N THR A 50 -4.28 18.39 -10.40
CA THR A 50 -5.02 19.32 -11.25
C THR A 50 -5.78 18.63 -12.39
N ASP A 51 -5.47 17.37 -12.68
CA ASP A 51 -5.94 16.70 -13.90
C ASP A 51 -7.11 15.73 -13.67
N LYS A 52 -7.64 15.65 -12.43
CA LYS A 52 -8.75 14.73 -12.10
C LYS A 52 -9.97 15.45 -11.54
N PRO A 53 -10.95 15.81 -12.38
CA PRO A 53 -12.14 16.55 -11.95
C PRO A 53 -13.10 15.76 -11.05
N ASN A 54 -12.97 14.43 -10.95
CA ASN A 54 -13.94 13.54 -10.30
C ASN A 54 -13.40 12.84 -9.03
N LEU A 55 -12.41 13.42 -8.35
CA LEU A 55 -11.97 12.88 -7.08
C LEU A 55 -12.95 13.21 -5.95
N PRO A 56 -13.19 12.31 -4.99
CA PRO A 56 -13.90 12.64 -3.77
C PRO A 56 -13.27 13.84 -3.07
N LYS A 57 -14.11 14.69 -2.48
CA LYS A 57 -13.63 15.89 -1.77
C LYS A 57 -12.64 15.53 -0.66
N SER A 58 -12.91 14.48 0.11
CA SER A 58 -12.01 13.97 1.15
C SER A 58 -10.63 13.59 0.62
N SER A 59 -10.54 13.00 -0.58
CA SER A 59 -9.25 12.69 -1.23
C SER A 59 -8.50 13.95 -1.63
N VAL A 60 -9.19 14.95 -2.15
CA VAL A 60 -8.60 16.24 -2.52
C VAL A 60 -8.09 16.98 -1.27
N ASP A 61 -8.89 17.03 -0.22
CA ASP A 61 -8.54 17.68 1.04
C ASP A 61 -7.37 16.99 1.73
N ALA A 62 -7.31 15.64 1.72
CA ALA A 62 -6.18 14.89 2.26
C ALA A 62 -4.88 15.19 1.50
N GLN A 63 -4.94 15.25 0.18
CA GLN A 63 -3.78 15.60 -0.63
C GLN A 63 -3.32 17.04 -0.40
N ALA A 64 -4.25 17.98 -0.27
CA ALA A 64 -3.93 19.38 0.07
C ALA A 64 -3.25 19.46 1.45
N ALA A 65 -3.72 18.70 2.43
CA ALA A 65 -3.10 18.63 3.75
C ALA A 65 -1.67 18.06 3.69
N VAL A 66 -1.44 17.00 2.92
CA VAL A 66 -0.10 16.40 2.71
C VAL A 66 0.87 17.40 2.07
N LEU A 67 0.42 18.17 1.08
CA LEU A 67 1.22 19.21 0.44
C LEU A 67 1.53 20.37 1.38
N SER A 68 0.54 20.85 2.13
CA SER A 68 0.71 21.96 3.09
C SER A 68 1.63 21.61 4.24
N ALA A 69 1.64 20.33 4.66
CA ALA A 69 2.56 19.80 5.66
C ALA A 69 4.00 19.60 5.14
N GLY A 70 4.23 19.75 3.83
CA GLY A 70 5.52 19.52 3.21
C GLY A 70 5.91 18.03 3.10
N TRP A 71 4.96 17.11 3.28
CA TRP A 71 5.19 15.66 3.18
C TRP A 71 5.28 15.17 1.74
N ALA A 72 4.81 15.94 0.80
CA ALA A 72 4.97 15.71 -0.63
C ALA A 72 5.26 17.01 -1.38
N LYS A 73 5.78 16.89 -2.60
CA LYS A 73 5.98 18.05 -3.49
C LYS A 73 4.80 18.19 -4.44
N PRO A 74 4.44 19.41 -4.86
CA PRO A 74 3.37 19.62 -5.84
C PRO A 74 3.55 18.85 -7.16
N SER A 75 4.80 18.64 -7.56
CA SER A 75 5.16 17.86 -8.76
C SER A 75 5.15 16.34 -8.55
N SER A 76 4.91 15.87 -7.35
CA SER A 76 4.82 14.44 -7.07
C SER A 76 3.49 13.92 -7.60
N GLY A 77 3.53 12.82 -8.33
CA GLY A 77 2.30 12.11 -8.69
C GLY A 77 1.54 11.67 -7.44
N GLN A 78 0.24 11.78 -7.47
CA GLN A 78 -0.64 11.38 -6.38
C GLN A 78 -1.42 10.11 -6.79
N ILE A 79 -1.67 9.27 -5.81
CA ILE A 79 -2.49 8.07 -5.96
C ILE A 79 -3.91 8.42 -5.55
N MET A 80 -4.88 8.01 -6.37
CA MET A 80 -6.28 8.12 -6.01
C MET A 80 -6.60 7.14 -4.88
N LEU A 81 -7.21 7.65 -3.83
CA LEU A 81 -7.65 6.88 -2.66
C LEU A 81 -9.13 7.11 -2.41
N GLU A 82 -9.84 6.04 -2.12
CA GLU A 82 -11.22 6.09 -1.69
C GLU A 82 -11.30 5.69 -0.21
N PRO A 83 -11.85 6.50 0.67
CA PRO A 83 -12.01 6.11 2.05
C PRO A 83 -13.11 5.05 2.19
N PHE A 84 -12.92 4.11 3.10
CA PHE A 84 -13.93 3.14 3.49
C PHE A 84 -14.00 3.02 5.02
N LEU A 85 -15.12 2.54 5.52
CA LEU A 85 -15.34 2.31 6.94
C LEU A 85 -15.24 0.82 7.24
N ALA A 86 -14.38 0.45 8.19
CA ALA A 86 -14.31 -0.90 8.74
C ALA A 86 -15.20 -1.06 9.98
N LEU A 87 -15.35 0.02 10.75
CA LEU A 87 -16.13 0.08 11.99
C LEU A 87 -17.12 1.25 11.91
N PRO A 88 -18.21 1.11 11.13
CA PRO A 88 -19.15 2.21 10.87
C PRO A 88 -19.88 2.70 12.13
N GLU A 89 -19.96 1.88 13.17
CA GLU A 89 -20.56 2.22 14.45
C GLU A 89 -19.85 3.35 15.21
N PHE A 90 -18.56 3.60 14.91
CA PHE A 90 -17.79 4.68 15.50
C PHE A 90 -17.73 5.93 14.61
N PHE A 91 -18.36 5.90 13.44
CA PHE A 91 -18.22 6.98 12.48
C PHE A 91 -18.94 8.26 12.90
N ASP A 92 -20.10 8.16 13.55
CA ASP A 92 -20.84 9.31 14.02
C ASP A 92 -20.06 10.08 15.10
N GLU A 93 -19.38 9.36 16.00
CA GLU A 93 -18.47 9.96 17.01
C GLU A 93 -17.28 10.67 16.32
N ALA A 94 -16.73 10.08 15.26
CA ALA A 94 -15.69 10.73 14.48
C ALA A 94 -16.19 11.99 13.76
N VAL A 95 -17.39 11.97 13.23
CA VAL A 95 -18.02 13.16 12.60
C VAL A 95 -18.19 14.29 13.62
N GLU A 96 -18.62 14.00 14.82
CA GLU A 96 -18.70 14.98 15.91
C GLU A 96 -17.32 15.53 16.27
N HIS A 97 -16.30 14.68 16.35
CA HIS A 97 -14.94 15.07 16.69
C HIS A 97 -14.29 15.96 15.62
N TYR A 98 -14.42 15.60 14.34
CA TYR A 98 -13.79 16.33 13.23
C TYR A 98 -14.66 17.46 12.66
N GLY A 99 -15.92 17.54 13.03
CA GLY A 99 -16.88 18.60 12.71
C GLY A 99 -17.78 18.31 11.52
N ASP A 100 -17.38 17.46 10.59
CA ASP A 100 -18.24 17.00 9.47
C ASP A 100 -17.76 15.67 8.87
N ARG A 101 -18.61 15.09 8.03
CA ARG A 101 -18.39 13.80 7.36
C ARG A 101 -17.16 13.81 6.46
N GLU A 102 -16.97 14.86 5.68
CA GLU A 102 -15.86 14.96 4.73
C GLU A 102 -14.52 15.06 5.46
N LYS A 103 -14.46 15.79 6.56
CA LYS A 103 -13.26 15.87 7.39
C LYS A 103 -12.95 14.54 8.07
N ALA A 104 -13.96 13.81 8.53
CA ALA A 104 -13.77 12.47 9.09
C ALA A 104 -13.20 11.50 8.03
N PHE A 105 -13.72 11.50 6.81
CA PHE A 105 -13.16 10.72 5.70
C PHE A 105 -11.75 11.20 5.29
N THR A 106 -11.52 12.50 5.28
CA THR A 106 -10.17 13.06 5.04
C THR A 106 -9.16 12.51 6.04
N GLN A 107 -9.55 12.46 7.32
CA GLN A 107 -8.67 11.92 8.37
C GLN A 107 -8.41 10.43 8.19
N ILE A 108 -9.41 9.63 7.81
CA ILE A 108 -9.23 8.21 7.51
C ILE A 108 -8.18 7.99 6.41
N ILE A 109 -8.21 8.81 5.36
CA ILE A 109 -7.20 8.76 4.29
C ILE A 109 -5.81 9.12 4.82
N LEU A 110 -5.71 10.16 5.65
CA LEU A 110 -4.45 10.59 6.24
C LEU A 110 -3.86 9.53 7.16
N ASP A 111 -4.70 8.91 7.99
CA ASP A 111 -4.28 7.87 8.94
C ASP A 111 -3.80 6.59 8.25
N SER A 112 -4.33 6.26 7.07
CA SER A 112 -3.94 5.09 6.28
C SER A 112 -2.82 5.35 5.26
N ARG A 113 -2.29 6.58 5.21
CA ARG A 113 -1.35 7.02 4.18
C ARG A 113 -0.05 6.22 4.17
N ASP A 114 0.51 5.95 5.32
CA ASP A 114 1.80 5.28 5.42
C ASP A 114 1.69 3.81 5.01
N GLU A 115 0.59 3.14 5.33
CA GLU A 115 0.30 1.77 4.91
C GLU A 115 0.05 1.69 3.40
N VAL A 116 -0.65 2.68 2.82
CA VAL A 116 -0.79 2.80 1.37
C VAL A 116 0.58 2.97 0.70
N GLN A 117 1.44 3.81 1.27
CA GLN A 117 2.80 4.01 0.76
C GLN A 117 3.62 2.71 0.82
N MET A 118 3.49 1.94 1.89
CA MET A 118 4.12 0.63 2.02
C MET A 118 3.63 -0.36 0.96
N TYR A 119 2.31 -0.39 0.70
CA TYR A 119 1.73 -1.20 -0.36
C TYR A 119 2.30 -0.84 -1.74
N VAL A 120 2.36 0.44 -2.09
CA VAL A 120 2.89 0.92 -3.38
C VAL A 120 4.37 0.56 -3.52
N GLN A 121 5.16 0.74 -2.46
CA GLN A 121 6.57 0.35 -2.46
C GLN A 121 6.75 -1.16 -2.60
N ALA A 122 5.92 -1.97 -1.95
CA ALA A 122 5.93 -3.42 -2.11
C ALA A 122 5.65 -3.84 -3.57
N CYS A 123 4.67 -3.22 -4.21
CA CYS A 123 4.39 -3.43 -5.63
C CYS A 123 5.59 -3.06 -6.52
N ALA A 124 6.27 -1.96 -6.22
CA ALA A 124 7.48 -1.56 -6.95
C ALA A 124 8.60 -2.58 -6.78
N VAL A 125 8.83 -3.07 -5.54
CA VAL A 125 9.85 -4.10 -5.26
C VAL A 125 9.55 -5.41 -5.98
N ILE A 126 8.30 -5.87 -5.97
CA ILE A 126 7.89 -7.12 -6.62
C ILE A 126 8.16 -7.08 -8.14
N ASN A 127 8.10 -5.90 -8.75
CA ASN A 127 8.34 -5.69 -10.17
C ASN A 127 9.81 -5.39 -10.52
N CYS A 128 10.72 -5.38 -9.54
CA CYS A 128 12.15 -5.23 -9.83
C CYS A 128 12.72 -6.46 -10.52
N GLN A 129 13.57 -6.26 -11.52
CA GLN A 129 14.18 -7.35 -12.31
C GLN A 129 15.07 -8.30 -11.48
N ASN A 130 15.61 -7.83 -10.37
CA ASN A 130 16.44 -8.60 -9.47
C ASN A 130 15.67 -9.25 -8.32
N VAL A 131 14.34 -9.20 -8.33
CA VAL A 131 13.48 -9.86 -7.35
C VAL A 131 12.88 -11.11 -7.96
N GLY A 132 13.26 -12.27 -7.42
CA GLY A 132 12.65 -13.55 -7.75
C GLY A 132 11.52 -13.89 -6.77
N ARG A 133 10.65 -14.81 -7.19
CA ARG A 133 9.60 -15.38 -6.34
C ARG A 133 9.87 -16.87 -6.18
N VAL A 134 9.92 -17.32 -4.93
CA VAL A 134 10.03 -18.74 -4.61
C VAL A 134 8.74 -19.18 -3.94
N GLU A 135 8.11 -20.19 -4.50
CA GLU A 135 6.94 -20.81 -3.89
C GLU A 135 7.34 -21.67 -2.71
N VAL A 136 6.67 -21.46 -1.59
CA VAL A 136 6.84 -22.27 -0.38
C VAL A 136 5.51 -22.96 -0.09
N PRO A 137 5.34 -24.21 -0.55
CA PRO A 137 4.13 -24.95 -0.26
C PRO A 137 4.09 -25.34 1.23
N PRO A 138 2.92 -25.33 1.85
CA PRO A 138 2.78 -25.81 3.21
C PRO A 138 3.01 -27.34 3.25
N SER A 139 3.44 -27.84 4.41
CA SER A 139 3.60 -29.29 4.61
C SER A 139 2.30 -30.04 4.29
N ALA A 140 2.37 -31.01 3.40
CA ALA A 140 1.22 -31.83 3.03
C ALA A 140 0.62 -32.57 4.24
N SER A 141 1.46 -33.03 5.18
CA SER A 141 1.01 -33.68 6.42
C SER A 141 0.24 -32.74 7.31
N LEU A 142 0.66 -31.46 7.40
CA LEU A 142 -0.02 -30.44 8.18
C LEU A 142 -1.39 -30.11 7.59
N ASN A 143 -1.47 -29.95 6.27
CA ASN A 143 -2.73 -29.69 5.59
C ASN A 143 -3.70 -30.87 5.70
N LYS A 144 -3.22 -32.11 5.60
CA LYS A 144 -4.04 -33.31 5.83
C LYS A 144 -4.63 -33.35 7.24
N LYS A 145 -3.84 -33.03 8.27
CA LYS A 145 -4.33 -32.94 9.67
C LYS A 145 -5.37 -31.84 9.85
N ARG A 146 -5.17 -30.68 9.23
CA ARG A 146 -6.13 -29.56 9.26
C ARG A 146 -7.46 -29.92 8.63
N GLN A 147 -7.42 -30.55 7.45
CA GLN A 147 -8.62 -31.01 6.74
C GLN A 147 -9.38 -32.07 7.55
N ALA A 148 -8.67 -33.02 8.13
CA ALA A 148 -9.27 -34.03 9.01
C ALA A 148 -9.95 -33.40 10.25
N SER A 149 -9.50 -32.22 10.67
CA SER A 149 -10.10 -31.44 11.79
C SER A 149 -11.14 -30.41 11.33
N GLY A 150 -11.61 -30.47 10.07
CA GLY A 150 -12.59 -29.52 9.50
C GLY A 150 -12.04 -28.09 9.31
N LYS A 151 -10.73 -27.89 9.40
CA LYS A 151 -10.08 -26.58 9.23
C LYS A 151 -9.64 -26.39 7.78
N ARG A 152 -9.72 -25.17 7.29
CA ARG A 152 -9.20 -24.84 5.96
C ARG A 152 -7.69 -25.14 5.88
N PRO A 153 -7.19 -25.72 4.76
CA PRO A 153 -5.77 -25.93 4.57
C PRO A 153 -5.04 -24.59 4.49
N PHE A 154 -3.76 -24.59 4.82
CA PHE A 154 -2.89 -23.47 4.52
C PHE A 154 -2.66 -23.39 3.01
N PHE A 155 -2.57 -22.19 2.49
CA PHE A 155 -2.25 -21.93 1.09
C PHE A 155 -0.73 -21.88 0.88
N THR A 156 -0.30 -22.08 -0.36
CA THR A 156 1.07 -21.81 -0.80
C THR A 156 1.32 -20.31 -0.72
N TYR A 157 2.46 -19.93 -0.18
CA TYR A 157 2.89 -18.53 -0.16
C TYR A 157 4.18 -18.36 -0.96
N HIS A 158 4.46 -17.12 -1.34
CA HIS A 158 5.65 -16.77 -2.08
C HIS A 158 6.62 -16.01 -1.20
N VAL A 159 7.90 -16.39 -1.25
CA VAL A 159 8.99 -15.64 -0.63
C VAL A 159 9.68 -14.83 -1.72
N LEU A 160 9.84 -13.55 -1.48
CA LEU A 160 10.61 -12.68 -2.36
C LEU A 160 12.10 -12.89 -2.08
N GLN A 161 12.88 -13.21 -3.10
CA GLN A 161 14.31 -13.33 -3.02
C GLN A 161 14.97 -12.24 -3.87
N LEU A 162 15.93 -11.55 -3.27
CA LEU A 162 16.81 -10.68 -4.03
C LEU A 162 17.83 -11.57 -4.74
N ASN A 163 17.71 -11.64 -6.04
CA ASN A 163 18.69 -12.31 -6.87
C ASN A 163 19.91 -11.38 -6.98
N ASP A 164 20.95 -11.71 -6.26
CA ASP A 164 22.23 -11.02 -6.40
C ASP A 164 22.77 -11.39 -7.79
N ARG A 165 22.41 -10.57 -8.78
CA ARG A 165 22.99 -10.67 -10.12
C ARG A 165 24.45 -10.23 -10.04
N THR A 166 25.28 -11.06 -9.44
CA THR A 166 26.70 -11.14 -9.79
C THR A 166 26.82 -11.85 -11.16
N SER A 167 25.90 -11.62 -12.07
CA SER A 167 26.13 -11.94 -13.47
C SER A 167 27.15 -10.90 -13.94
N VAL A 168 28.37 -11.34 -13.96
CA VAL A 168 29.41 -10.84 -14.83
C VAL A 168 28.79 -10.73 -16.24
N HIS A 169 28.17 -9.61 -16.53
CA HIS A 169 28.17 -9.16 -17.90
C HIS A 169 29.64 -8.90 -18.18
N ALA A 170 30.30 -9.87 -18.76
CA ALA A 170 31.47 -9.64 -19.57
C ALA A 170 30.99 -8.71 -20.71
N SER A 171 30.83 -7.43 -20.41
CA SER A 171 30.82 -6.40 -21.42
C SER A 171 32.17 -6.55 -22.09
N SER A 172 32.17 -7.05 -23.33
CA SER A 172 33.34 -6.99 -24.21
C SER A 172 33.89 -5.58 -24.09
N ALA A 173 35.01 -5.48 -23.40
CA ALA A 173 35.61 -4.22 -23.00
C ALA A 173 35.99 -3.42 -24.24
N LEU A 174 35.36 -2.33 -24.47
CA LEU A 174 35.96 -1.22 -25.17
C LEU A 174 37.10 -0.70 -24.28
N GLY A 175 38.25 -1.35 -24.38
CA GLY A 175 39.58 -0.77 -24.16
C GLY A 175 39.92 -0.09 -22.85
N GLY A 176 39.39 -0.51 -21.70
CA GLY A 176 39.74 0.07 -20.41
C GLY A 176 40.28 -0.97 -19.42
N VAL A 177 41.47 -0.75 -18.87
CA VAL A 177 42.16 -1.62 -17.89
C VAL A 177 41.58 -1.46 -16.46
N HIS A 178 40.39 -0.90 -16.32
CA HIS A 178 39.76 -0.76 -15.01
C HIS A 178 38.70 -1.85 -14.81
N SER A 179 38.82 -2.61 -13.72
CA SER A 179 37.73 -3.46 -13.24
C SER A 179 36.48 -2.60 -13.08
N SER A 180 35.37 -3.05 -13.73
CA SER A 180 34.07 -2.38 -13.60
C SER A 180 33.75 -2.19 -12.12
N PRO A 181 33.32 -0.99 -11.69
CA PRO A 181 32.92 -0.79 -10.32
C PRO A 181 31.84 -1.81 -9.96
N ARG A 182 32.01 -2.52 -8.85
CA ARG A 182 31.01 -3.47 -8.35
C ARG A 182 29.68 -2.72 -8.20
N MET A 183 28.64 -3.24 -8.84
CA MET A 183 27.29 -2.74 -8.60
C MET A 183 26.96 -2.93 -7.13
N HIS A 184 26.92 -1.85 -6.39
CA HIS A 184 26.44 -1.85 -5.01
C HIS A 184 25.10 -1.13 -4.99
N LEU A 185 24.18 -1.66 -4.22
CA LEU A 185 22.91 -1.01 -3.91
C LEU A 185 23.25 0.35 -3.27
N ARG A 186 23.13 1.42 -4.03
CA ARG A 186 23.13 2.75 -3.44
C ARG A 186 21.83 2.90 -2.66
N ARG A 187 21.94 3.08 -1.35
CA ARG A 187 20.82 3.61 -0.58
C ARG A 187 20.36 4.86 -1.29
N GLY A 188 19.07 4.89 -1.66
CA GLY A 188 18.48 6.08 -2.23
C GLY A 188 18.77 7.25 -1.28
N HIS A 189 19.58 8.19 -1.72
CA HIS A 189 19.78 9.41 -0.96
C HIS A 189 18.52 10.23 -1.09
N ILE A 190 17.75 10.31 -0.01
CA ILE A 190 16.74 11.34 0.12
C ILE A 190 17.51 12.66 0.16
N ARG A 191 17.54 13.37 -0.96
CA ARG A 191 18.02 14.76 -0.96
C ARG A 191 16.94 15.57 -0.25
N ARG A 192 17.33 16.14 0.88
CA ARG A 192 16.53 17.17 1.55
C ARG A 192 16.55 18.46 0.72
#